data_25352cee5db0e18ec378919c5e3a942f
#
_entry.id   25352cee5db0e18ec378919c5e3a942f
#
_cell.length_a   1.000
_cell.length_b   1.000
_cell.length_c   1.000
_cell.angle_alpha   90.00
_cell.angle_beta   90.00
_cell.angle_gamma   90.00
#
_symmetry.space_group_name_H-M   'P 1'
#
loop_
_entity.id
_entity.type
_entity.pdbx_description
1 polymer ?
#
loop_
_entity_poly.entity_id
_entity_poly.type
_entity_poly.pdbx_seq_one_letter_code
_entity_poly.pdbx_strand_id
1 'polypeptide(L)'
;PRSVSLCVEEKNRSWCSSSAANDQRAITIECASDLTHPYAMNSAVYTSLIKLCTDICKRNGKTKLLWLGDKNKTLNYAPASDEMVLTVHRWYANKACPGDWLYSRLSDLAAKVTAALGTPVASTGLQAASLKDMESAEVVTKVATLFTANQKQSGILASVSMAQFILESGYGKSELAQNANNCFGMKSSLSGNSWAGSAWDGHSVYTMQTGEQNTDGSYVTVTADFRKYGSIEDSIADHSAYLLGAMNGSKKRYEGLAGCTDYKKAVQIIKDGGYATSLDYVQNLCRVIEQWNLTQFDVAASVTPVT
;
A
#
# COMPACT_ATOMS: atom_id res chain seq x y z
N PRO A 1 17.43 -16.84 -1.20
CA PRO A 1 17.09 -15.70 -2.03
C PRO A 1 16.09 -14.82 -1.28
N ARG A 2 16.27 -13.49 -1.41
CA ARG A 2 15.40 -12.48 -0.77
C ARG A 2 14.56 -11.71 -1.81
N SER A 3 14.45 -12.26 -3.02
CA SER A 3 13.75 -11.63 -4.14
C SER A 3 12.62 -12.52 -4.66
N VAL A 4 11.54 -11.88 -5.12
CA VAL A 4 10.47 -12.48 -5.90
C VAL A 4 10.60 -11.91 -7.31
N SER A 5 10.56 -12.79 -8.32
CA SER A 5 10.65 -12.40 -9.73
C SER A 5 9.35 -12.72 -10.44
N LEU A 6 8.82 -11.77 -11.19
CA LEU A 6 7.67 -11.97 -12.07
C LEU A 6 8.17 -12.51 -13.41
N CYS A 7 7.87 -13.77 -13.73
CA CYS A 7 8.25 -14.40 -14.99
C CYS A 7 7.16 -14.28 -16.06
N VAL A 8 5.90 -14.33 -15.62
CA VAL A 8 4.71 -14.21 -16.48
C VAL A 8 3.71 -13.33 -15.74
N GLU A 9 3.18 -12.31 -16.41
CA GLU A 9 2.14 -11.46 -15.82
C GLU A 9 0.89 -12.29 -15.48
N GLU A 10 0.26 -12.01 -14.33
CA GLU A 10 -0.88 -12.79 -13.80
C GLU A 10 -2.08 -12.88 -14.74
N LYS A 11 -2.26 -11.90 -15.62
CA LYS A 11 -3.29 -11.91 -16.67
C LYS A 11 -3.03 -12.93 -17.77
N ASN A 12 -1.81 -13.48 -17.85
CA ASN A 12 -1.36 -14.40 -18.89
C ASN A 12 -1.24 -15.82 -18.35
N ARG A 13 -1.43 -16.80 -19.22
CA ARG A 13 -1.28 -18.21 -18.89
C ARG A 13 0.19 -18.59 -18.71
N SER A 14 0.54 -19.26 -17.60
CA SER A 14 1.91 -19.60 -17.25
C SER A 14 2.42 -20.97 -17.74
N TRP A 15 1.53 -21.90 -18.15
CA TRP A 15 1.89 -23.25 -18.62
C TRP A 15 2.66 -24.14 -17.62
N CYS A 16 2.46 -23.96 -16.31
CA CYS A 16 3.29 -24.58 -15.27
C CYS A 16 2.69 -25.83 -14.62
N SER A 17 1.38 -26.08 -14.71
CA SER A 17 0.75 -27.17 -13.95
C SER A 17 0.50 -28.46 -14.73
N SER A 18 0.87 -28.51 -16.00
CA SER A 18 0.53 -29.62 -16.92
C SER A 18 -0.99 -29.81 -17.14
N SER A 19 -1.79 -28.81 -16.81
CA SER A 19 -3.24 -28.80 -17.00
C SER A 19 -3.66 -27.46 -17.59
N ALA A 20 -4.10 -27.50 -18.86
CA ALA A 20 -4.58 -26.31 -19.55
C ALA A 20 -5.73 -25.62 -18.78
N ALA A 21 -6.67 -26.39 -18.26
CA ALA A 21 -7.82 -25.87 -17.50
C ALA A 21 -7.40 -25.19 -16.19
N ASN A 22 -6.35 -25.68 -15.52
CA ASN A 22 -5.82 -25.03 -14.33
C ASN A 22 -5.00 -23.78 -14.70
N ASP A 23 -4.07 -23.89 -15.66
CA ASP A 23 -3.17 -22.80 -16.04
C ASP A 23 -3.88 -21.57 -16.60
N GLN A 24 -5.07 -21.73 -17.19
CA GLN A 24 -5.86 -20.61 -17.70
C GLN A 24 -6.52 -19.75 -16.62
N ARG A 25 -6.59 -20.25 -15.38
CA ARG A 25 -7.26 -19.57 -14.26
C ARG A 25 -6.45 -19.56 -12.97
N ALA A 26 -5.20 -20.01 -13.02
CA ALA A 26 -4.32 -20.11 -11.87
C ALA A 26 -3.13 -19.14 -11.98
N ILE A 27 -2.80 -18.50 -10.89
CA ILE A 27 -1.51 -17.85 -10.69
C ILE A 27 -0.56 -18.93 -10.17
N THR A 28 0.53 -19.18 -10.87
CA THR A 28 1.48 -20.23 -10.51
C THR A 28 2.72 -19.67 -9.86
N ILE A 29 3.23 -20.37 -8.85
CA ILE A 29 4.37 -19.93 -8.03
C ILE A 29 5.39 -21.06 -7.98
N GLU A 30 6.64 -20.77 -8.36
CA GLU A 30 7.79 -21.62 -8.16
C GLU A 30 8.60 -21.13 -6.96
N CYS A 31 8.97 -22.02 -6.05
CA CYS A 31 9.64 -21.67 -4.81
C CYS A 31 11.03 -22.32 -4.75
N ALA A 32 12.02 -21.58 -4.29
CA ALA A 32 13.33 -22.12 -4.01
C ALA A 32 13.27 -23.12 -2.83
N SER A 33 13.89 -24.29 -3.01
CA SER A 33 13.95 -25.37 -2.02
C SER A 33 15.27 -26.10 -2.09
N ASP A 34 15.51 -27.04 -1.19
CA ASP A 34 16.59 -28.00 -1.30
C ASP A 34 16.42 -28.88 -2.56
N LEU A 35 17.51 -29.41 -3.08
CA LEU A 35 17.54 -30.22 -4.30
C LEU A 35 17.06 -31.66 -4.09
N THR A 36 17.00 -32.10 -2.84
CA THR A 36 16.65 -33.48 -2.47
C THR A 36 15.39 -33.52 -1.62
N HIS A 37 14.72 -34.69 -1.66
CA HIS A 37 13.56 -34.95 -0.79
C HIS A 37 13.90 -34.66 0.70
N PRO A 38 13.03 -34.00 1.47
CA PRO A 38 11.64 -33.61 1.16
C PRO A 38 11.50 -32.26 0.45
N TYR A 39 12.55 -31.71 -0.16
CA TYR A 39 12.58 -30.40 -0.84
C TYR A 39 12.23 -29.25 0.13
N ALA A 40 12.98 -29.21 1.23
CA ALA A 40 12.71 -28.24 2.30
C ALA A 40 12.99 -26.81 1.85
N MET A 41 12.16 -25.89 2.33
CA MET A 41 12.38 -24.44 2.15
C MET A 41 12.95 -23.86 3.43
N ASN A 42 13.85 -22.88 3.29
CA ASN A 42 14.23 -22.08 4.45
C ASN A 42 13.10 -21.13 4.87
N SER A 43 13.20 -20.64 6.12
CA SER A 43 12.17 -19.76 6.71
C SER A 43 11.94 -18.48 5.93
N ALA A 44 12.98 -17.90 5.30
CA ALA A 44 12.86 -16.68 4.51
C ALA A 44 12.03 -16.90 3.23
N VAL A 45 12.21 -18.05 2.55
CA VAL A 45 11.39 -18.41 1.38
C VAL A 45 9.94 -18.61 1.78
N TYR A 46 9.68 -19.36 2.87
CA TYR A 46 8.33 -19.60 3.33
C TYR A 46 7.61 -18.32 3.78
N THR A 47 8.31 -17.43 4.48
CA THR A 47 7.78 -16.12 4.85
C THR A 47 7.46 -15.27 3.61
N SER A 48 8.32 -15.30 2.60
CA SER A 48 8.08 -14.59 1.34
C SER A 48 6.89 -15.16 0.58
N LEU A 49 6.71 -16.49 0.60
CA LEU A 49 5.55 -17.15 0.01
C LEU A 49 4.24 -16.73 0.67
N ILE A 50 4.19 -16.67 2.01
CA ILE A 50 3.00 -16.17 2.74
C ILE A 50 2.68 -14.74 2.33
N LYS A 51 3.69 -13.84 2.29
CA LYS A 51 3.50 -12.45 1.87
C LYS A 51 2.99 -12.34 0.44
N LEU A 52 3.59 -13.10 -0.48
CA LEU A 52 3.19 -13.11 -1.89
C LEU A 52 1.75 -13.61 -2.07
N CYS A 53 1.39 -14.73 -1.45
CA CYS A 53 0.03 -15.27 -1.50
C CYS A 53 -1.00 -14.29 -0.88
N THR A 54 -0.63 -13.61 0.21
CA THR A 54 -1.48 -12.59 0.83
C THR A 54 -1.70 -11.42 -0.13
N ASP A 55 -0.66 -10.94 -0.78
CA ASP A 55 -0.73 -9.85 -1.76
C ASP A 55 -1.55 -10.25 -2.99
N ILE A 56 -1.33 -11.45 -3.55
CA ILE A 56 -2.12 -11.98 -4.65
C ILE A 56 -3.62 -12.04 -4.28
N CYS A 57 -3.95 -12.58 -3.11
CA CYS A 57 -5.34 -12.63 -2.64
C CYS A 57 -5.95 -11.22 -2.53
N LYS A 58 -5.24 -10.27 -1.92
CA LYS A 58 -5.69 -8.88 -1.79
C LYS A 58 -5.98 -8.25 -3.16
N ARG A 59 -5.03 -8.31 -4.10
CA ARG A 59 -5.19 -7.74 -5.45
C ARG A 59 -6.32 -8.35 -6.24
N ASN A 60 -6.74 -9.57 -5.90
CA ASN A 60 -7.86 -10.27 -6.53
C ASN A 60 -9.15 -10.22 -5.69
N GLY A 61 -9.24 -9.32 -4.69
CA GLY A 61 -10.43 -9.14 -3.86
C GLY A 61 -10.80 -10.36 -3.02
N LYS A 62 -9.81 -11.19 -2.64
CA LYS A 62 -10.03 -12.41 -1.87
C LYS A 62 -9.75 -12.20 -0.39
N THR A 63 -10.64 -12.68 0.46
CA THR A 63 -10.53 -12.63 1.92
C THR A 63 -10.11 -13.96 2.54
N LYS A 64 -10.09 -15.02 1.74
CA LYS A 64 -9.71 -16.35 2.20
C LYS A 64 -8.86 -17.08 1.16
N LEU A 65 -7.82 -17.75 1.64
CA LEU A 65 -7.08 -18.75 0.88
C LEU A 65 -7.40 -20.13 1.47
N LEU A 66 -7.87 -21.06 0.64
CA LEU A 66 -8.31 -22.37 1.07
C LEU A 66 -7.34 -23.45 0.63
N TRP A 67 -7.06 -24.40 1.52
CA TRP A 67 -6.47 -25.70 1.23
C TRP A 67 -7.42 -26.82 1.62
N LEU A 68 -8.01 -27.51 0.64
CA LEU A 68 -9.00 -28.55 0.89
C LEU A 68 -8.37 -29.93 1.09
N GLY A 69 -7.06 -30.06 0.86
CA GLY A 69 -6.28 -31.27 1.16
C GLY A 69 -6.49 -32.45 0.23
N ASP A 70 -7.51 -32.45 -0.59
CA ASP A 70 -7.86 -33.54 -1.50
C ASP A 70 -8.07 -33.02 -2.93
N LYS A 71 -7.52 -33.74 -3.91
CA LYS A 71 -7.59 -33.40 -5.32
C LYS A 71 -9.03 -33.31 -5.82
N ASN A 72 -9.82 -34.35 -5.59
CA ASN A 72 -11.17 -34.43 -6.15
C ASN A 72 -12.10 -33.41 -5.50
N LYS A 73 -11.99 -33.26 -4.19
CA LYS A 73 -12.72 -32.23 -3.43
C LYS A 73 -12.37 -30.83 -3.96
N THR A 74 -11.10 -30.55 -4.18
CA THR A 74 -10.63 -29.23 -4.65
C THR A 74 -11.07 -28.92 -6.07
N LEU A 75 -10.96 -29.90 -6.99
CA LEU A 75 -11.29 -29.68 -8.40
C LEU A 75 -12.79 -29.57 -8.65
N ASN A 76 -13.62 -30.12 -7.76
CA ASN A 76 -15.08 -30.01 -7.79
C ASN A 76 -15.62 -28.88 -6.89
N TYR A 77 -14.76 -28.16 -6.19
CA TYR A 77 -15.18 -27.07 -5.33
C TYR A 77 -15.47 -25.81 -6.15
N ALA A 78 -16.61 -25.18 -5.88
CA ALA A 78 -16.98 -23.88 -6.43
C ALA A 78 -16.66 -22.80 -5.39
N PRO A 79 -15.53 -22.10 -5.48
CA PRO A 79 -15.17 -21.09 -4.50
C PRO A 79 -16.14 -19.90 -4.55
N ALA A 80 -16.46 -19.35 -3.38
CA ALA A 80 -17.16 -18.08 -3.27
C ALA A 80 -16.36 -16.95 -3.88
N SER A 81 -16.99 -15.81 -4.14
CA SER A 81 -16.37 -14.67 -4.80
C SER A 81 -15.16 -14.12 -4.03
N ASP A 82 -15.14 -14.29 -2.71
CA ASP A 82 -14.09 -13.85 -1.78
C ASP A 82 -13.05 -14.94 -1.45
N GLU A 83 -13.15 -16.11 -2.08
CA GLU A 83 -12.27 -17.25 -1.82
C GLU A 83 -11.30 -17.50 -2.99
N MET A 84 -10.07 -17.90 -2.66
CA MET A 84 -9.09 -18.47 -3.58
C MET A 84 -8.64 -19.83 -3.07
N VAL A 85 -8.37 -20.77 -3.98
CA VAL A 85 -8.08 -22.16 -3.62
C VAL A 85 -6.71 -22.57 -4.11
N LEU A 86 -5.93 -23.20 -3.23
CA LEU A 86 -4.62 -23.77 -3.57
C LEU A 86 -4.79 -25.08 -4.34
N THR A 87 -4.02 -25.20 -5.42
CA THR A 87 -3.81 -26.45 -6.16
C THR A 87 -2.32 -26.76 -6.23
N VAL A 88 -1.95 -27.95 -6.60
CA VAL A 88 -0.54 -28.36 -6.68
C VAL A 88 -0.26 -29.20 -7.92
N HIS A 89 0.93 -29.07 -8.48
CA HIS A 89 1.35 -29.71 -9.72
C HIS A 89 1.21 -31.24 -9.69
N ARG A 90 1.53 -31.88 -8.57
CA ARG A 90 1.39 -33.36 -8.39
C ARG A 90 -0.03 -33.89 -8.58
N TRP A 91 -1.04 -33.03 -8.57
CA TRP A 91 -2.41 -33.45 -8.86
C TRP A 91 -2.72 -33.58 -10.34
N TYR A 92 -1.92 -32.97 -11.20
CA TYR A 92 -2.14 -32.93 -12.64
C TYR A 92 -1.15 -33.78 -13.43
N ALA A 93 0.04 -34.03 -12.87
CA ALA A 93 1.08 -34.84 -13.49
C ALA A 93 1.88 -35.63 -12.46
N ASN A 94 2.61 -36.67 -12.91
CA ASN A 94 3.51 -37.43 -12.06
C ASN A 94 4.76 -36.59 -11.74
N LYS A 95 4.64 -35.68 -10.79
CA LYS A 95 5.66 -34.73 -10.34
C LYS A 95 5.76 -34.71 -8.82
N ALA A 96 6.95 -34.42 -8.29
CA ALA A 96 7.16 -34.24 -6.86
C ALA A 96 6.62 -32.91 -6.32
N CYS A 97 6.46 -31.88 -7.18
CA CYS A 97 6.01 -30.56 -6.77
C CYS A 97 4.68 -30.58 -6.00
N PRO A 98 4.59 -29.82 -4.90
CA PRO A 98 5.51 -28.81 -4.40
C PRO A 98 6.60 -29.33 -3.45
N GLY A 99 6.89 -30.62 -3.43
CA GLY A 99 7.70 -31.32 -2.43
C GLY A 99 6.91 -31.63 -1.15
N ASP A 100 7.34 -32.66 -0.42
CA ASP A 100 6.57 -33.12 0.77
C ASP A 100 6.68 -32.13 1.91
N TRP A 101 7.78 -31.39 1.98
CA TRP A 101 7.92 -30.34 3.00
C TRP A 101 6.88 -29.23 2.88
N LEU A 102 6.66 -28.68 1.68
CA LEU A 102 5.62 -27.67 1.46
C LEU A 102 4.23 -28.28 1.45
N TYR A 103 4.06 -29.48 0.85
CA TYR A 103 2.77 -30.15 0.80
C TYR A 103 2.15 -30.35 2.20
N SER A 104 2.96 -30.77 3.17
CA SER A 104 2.51 -30.93 4.57
C SER A 104 2.18 -29.60 5.27
N ARG A 105 2.58 -28.48 4.70
CA ARG A 105 2.39 -27.13 5.24
C ARG A 105 1.38 -26.26 4.49
N LEU A 106 0.73 -26.78 3.46
CA LEU A 106 -0.24 -25.99 2.68
C LEU A 106 -1.48 -25.59 3.52
N SER A 107 -1.86 -26.39 4.51
CA SER A 107 -2.89 -25.99 5.48
C SER A 107 -2.43 -24.83 6.36
N ASP A 108 -1.19 -24.87 6.85
CA ASP A 108 -0.59 -23.77 7.62
C ASP A 108 -0.41 -22.50 6.77
N LEU A 109 0.03 -22.67 5.52
CA LEU A 109 0.11 -21.56 4.54
C LEU A 109 -1.25 -20.90 4.35
N ALA A 110 -2.27 -21.69 4.04
CA ALA A 110 -3.63 -21.18 3.83
C ALA A 110 -4.19 -20.47 5.07
N ALA A 111 -3.98 -21.05 6.25
CA ALA A 111 -4.37 -20.45 7.52
C ALA A 111 -3.68 -19.12 7.80
N LYS A 112 -2.35 -19.04 7.59
CA LYS A 112 -1.57 -17.82 7.79
C LYS A 112 -1.94 -16.72 6.80
N VAL A 113 -2.15 -17.08 5.53
CA VAL A 113 -2.60 -16.13 4.51
C VAL A 113 -4.02 -15.65 4.86
N THR A 114 -4.95 -16.56 5.18
CA THR A 114 -6.31 -16.18 5.56
C THR A 114 -6.31 -15.33 6.83
N ALA A 115 -5.48 -15.63 7.82
CA ALA A 115 -5.33 -14.78 9.01
C ALA A 115 -4.80 -13.39 8.63
N ALA A 116 -3.86 -13.30 7.70
CA ALA A 116 -3.35 -12.02 7.19
C ALA A 116 -4.36 -11.27 6.29
N LEU A 117 -5.37 -11.98 5.75
CA LEU A 117 -6.47 -11.43 4.95
C LEU A 117 -7.71 -11.19 5.82
N GLY A 118 -8.02 -12.13 6.71
CA GLY A 118 -9.21 -12.18 7.57
C GLY A 118 -9.11 -11.36 8.83
N THR A 119 -8.02 -10.65 9.00
CA THR A 119 -8.14 -9.32 9.50
C THR A 119 -8.62 -8.45 8.33
N PRO A 120 -9.89 -8.02 8.30
CA PRO A 120 -10.00 -6.60 8.31
C PRO A 120 -9.08 -6.28 9.47
N VAL A 121 -7.98 -5.60 9.27
CA VAL A 121 -7.46 -4.78 10.32
C VAL A 121 -8.70 -4.03 10.75
N ALA A 122 -9.37 -4.47 11.84
CA ALA A 122 -10.09 -3.53 12.65
C ALA A 122 -9.01 -2.50 12.85
N SER A 123 -9.07 -1.44 12.07
CA SER A 123 -7.96 -0.55 11.93
C SER A 123 -7.75 -0.08 13.36
N THR A 124 -6.74 -0.65 14.02
CA THR A 124 -6.30 -0.17 15.33
C THR A 124 -5.76 1.23 15.16
N GLY A 125 -5.68 1.69 13.89
CA GLY A 125 -5.31 3.01 13.49
C GLY A 125 -6.45 4.02 13.60
N LEU A 126 -6.07 5.29 13.68
CA LEU A 126 -6.99 6.41 13.83
C LEU A 126 -7.89 6.52 12.59
N GLN A 127 -9.21 6.57 12.83
CA GLN A 127 -10.20 6.80 11.79
C GLN A 127 -10.47 8.30 11.63
N ALA A 128 -10.46 8.80 10.41
CA ALA A 128 -10.80 10.20 10.15
C ALA A 128 -12.23 10.54 10.62
N ALA A 129 -13.15 9.59 10.54
CA ALA A 129 -14.51 9.75 11.07
C ALA A 129 -14.53 10.13 12.56
N SER A 130 -13.54 9.70 13.35
CA SER A 130 -13.44 10.08 14.77
C SER A 130 -12.97 11.50 15.00
N LEU A 131 -12.53 12.21 13.97
CA LEU A 131 -12.07 13.60 14.05
C LEU A 131 -13.19 14.62 13.73
N LYS A 132 -14.35 14.14 13.26
CA LYS A 132 -15.41 14.98 12.68
C LYS A 132 -15.80 16.15 13.58
N ASP A 133 -16.08 15.86 14.83
CA ASP A 133 -16.61 16.83 15.79
C ASP A 133 -15.54 17.42 16.74
N MET A 134 -14.26 17.07 16.50
CA MET A 134 -13.14 17.58 17.31
C MET A 134 -12.77 19.01 16.89
N GLU A 135 -12.36 19.83 17.86
CA GLU A 135 -11.76 21.13 17.56
C GLU A 135 -10.41 20.98 16.84
N SER A 136 -10.04 21.95 16.00
CA SER A 136 -8.82 21.87 15.18
C SER A 136 -7.54 21.64 16.02
N ALA A 137 -7.45 22.26 17.19
CA ALA A 137 -6.31 22.11 18.11
C ALA A 137 -6.24 20.68 18.68
N GLU A 138 -7.38 20.07 18.97
CA GLU A 138 -7.45 18.68 19.46
C GLU A 138 -7.04 17.72 18.37
N VAL A 139 -7.48 17.96 17.09
CA VAL A 139 -7.07 17.16 15.95
C VAL A 139 -5.56 17.22 15.78
N VAL A 140 -4.97 18.42 15.76
CA VAL A 140 -3.50 18.60 15.63
C VAL A 140 -2.75 17.80 16.69
N THR A 141 -3.17 17.88 17.96
CA THR A 141 -2.57 17.13 19.06
C THR A 141 -2.71 15.62 18.86
N LYS A 142 -3.91 15.18 18.46
CA LYS A 142 -4.22 13.75 18.30
C LYS A 142 -3.44 13.09 17.17
N VAL A 143 -3.24 13.77 16.04
CA VAL A 143 -2.54 13.19 14.89
C VAL A 143 -1.02 13.36 14.98
N ALA A 144 -0.48 14.23 15.81
CA ALA A 144 0.94 14.56 15.87
C ALA A 144 1.85 13.33 16.02
N THR A 145 1.48 12.38 16.86
CA THR A 145 2.27 11.15 17.09
C THR A 145 2.37 10.28 15.82
N LEU A 146 1.34 10.30 14.95
CA LEU A 146 1.33 9.54 13.70
C LEU A 146 2.36 10.13 12.72
N PHE A 147 2.39 11.45 12.60
CA PHE A 147 3.32 12.14 11.72
C PHE A 147 4.76 12.06 12.22
N THR A 148 4.98 12.18 13.53
CA THR A 148 6.29 11.96 14.15
C THR A 148 6.79 10.52 13.91
N ALA A 149 5.91 9.52 14.03
CA ALA A 149 6.25 8.14 13.72
C ALA A 149 6.58 7.94 12.22
N ASN A 150 5.80 8.58 11.35
CA ASN A 150 6.04 8.54 9.90
C ASN A 150 7.37 9.23 9.53
N GLN A 151 7.73 10.36 10.14
CA GLN A 151 9.03 11.00 9.90
C GLN A 151 10.19 10.07 10.21
N LYS A 152 10.12 9.30 11.30
CA LYS A 152 11.17 8.32 11.66
C LYS A 152 11.37 7.26 10.59
N GLN A 153 10.33 6.93 9.83
CA GLN A 153 10.36 5.90 8.77
C GLN A 153 10.71 6.48 7.41
N SER A 154 10.13 7.63 7.05
CA SER A 154 10.21 8.24 5.73
C SER A 154 11.35 9.28 5.60
N GLY A 155 11.76 9.88 6.71
CA GLY A 155 12.66 11.03 6.71
C GLY A 155 12.02 12.34 6.27
N ILE A 156 10.70 12.38 6.03
CA ILE A 156 9.95 13.60 5.69
C ILE A 156 9.53 14.27 7.00
N LEU A 157 9.76 15.56 7.16
CA LEU A 157 9.41 16.31 8.36
C LEU A 157 7.93 16.16 8.73
N ALA A 158 7.67 15.85 10.01
CA ALA A 158 6.32 15.73 10.55
C ALA A 158 5.53 17.02 10.33
N SER A 159 6.16 18.17 10.57
CA SER A 159 5.57 19.51 10.37
C SER A 159 5.03 19.71 8.96
N VAL A 160 5.78 19.27 7.95
CA VAL A 160 5.42 19.42 6.53
C VAL A 160 4.24 18.52 6.18
N SER A 161 4.32 17.24 6.54
CA SER A 161 3.24 16.28 6.27
C SER A 161 1.95 16.64 7.03
N MET A 162 2.06 17.16 8.27
CA MET A 162 0.90 17.66 9.03
C MET A 162 0.26 18.87 8.38
N ALA A 163 1.05 19.82 7.87
CA ALA A 163 0.52 20.99 7.18
C ALA A 163 -0.22 20.59 5.90
N GLN A 164 0.30 19.61 5.13
CA GLN A 164 -0.41 19.05 3.98
C GLN A 164 -1.71 18.38 4.41
N PHE A 165 -1.70 17.53 5.44
CA PHE A 165 -2.92 16.94 6.00
C PHE A 165 -3.98 17.98 6.36
N ILE A 166 -3.58 19.05 7.04
CA ILE A 166 -4.49 20.13 7.45
C ILE A 166 -5.13 20.80 6.23
N LEU A 167 -4.32 21.16 5.23
CA LEU A 167 -4.81 21.86 4.04
C LEU A 167 -5.62 20.97 3.11
N GLU A 168 -5.14 19.76 2.83
CA GLU A 168 -5.76 18.85 1.86
C GLU A 168 -7.07 18.22 2.38
N SER A 169 -7.15 17.95 3.69
CA SER A 169 -8.32 17.28 4.27
C SER A 169 -9.17 18.11 5.20
N GLY A 170 -8.82 19.40 5.41
CA GLY A 170 -9.52 20.21 6.41
C GLY A 170 -9.48 19.58 7.79
N TYR A 171 -8.30 19.22 8.29
CA TYR A 171 -8.10 18.52 9.57
C TYR A 171 -8.72 17.10 9.59
N GLY A 172 -8.72 16.39 8.47
CA GLY A 172 -9.35 15.07 8.34
C GLY A 172 -10.88 15.12 8.27
N LYS A 173 -11.47 16.29 8.07
CA LYS A 173 -12.95 16.50 8.07
C LYS A 173 -13.57 16.53 6.67
N SER A 174 -12.77 16.52 5.60
CA SER A 174 -13.30 16.47 4.23
C SER A 174 -14.09 15.17 4.01
N GLU A 175 -15.04 15.19 3.07
CA GLU A 175 -15.84 14.02 2.70
C GLU A 175 -14.96 12.81 2.39
N LEU A 176 -13.89 13.01 1.60
CA LEU A 176 -12.96 11.98 1.23
C LEU A 176 -12.21 11.39 2.46
N ALA A 177 -11.76 12.24 3.37
CA ALA A 177 -11.13 11.77 4.60
C ALA A 177 -12.11 10.97 5.46
N GLN A 178 -13.33 11.47 5.65
CA GLN A 178 -14.34 10.84 6.51
C GLN A 178 -14.79 9.46 6.01
N ASN A 179 -14.91 9.28 4.70
CA ASN A 179 -15.44 8.03 4.12
C ASN A 179 -14.37 7.05 3.65
N ALA A 180 -13.14 7.54 3.45
CA ALA A 180 -12.06 6.75 2.87
C ALA A 180 -10.74 6.80 3.65
N ASN A 181 -10.65 7.52 4.76
CA ASN A 181 -9.38 7.85 5.46
C ASN A 181 -8.33 8.47 4.51
N ASN A 182 -8.72 8.99 3.37
CA ASN A 182 -7.82 9.57 2.38
C ASN A 182 -7.64 11.06 2.68
N CYS A 183 -6.55 11.38 3.34
CA CYS A 183 -6.28 12.71 3.85
C CYS A 183 -5.45 13.59 2.90
N PHE A 184 -5.04 13.07 1.74
CA PHE A 184 -4.15 13.77 0.79
C PHE A 184 -4.69 13.79 -0.64
N GLY A 185 -5.95 13.42 -0.84
CA GLY A 185 -6.54 13.42 -2.18
C GLY A 185 -5.93 12.42 -3.15
N MET A 186 -5.38 11.31 -2.65
CA MET A 186 -4.70 10.32 -3.48
C MET A 186 -5.69 9.60 -4.39
N LYS A 187 -5.58 9.81 -5.72
CA LYS A 187 -6.38 9.08 -6.72
C LYS A 187 -5.93 7.63 -6.84
N SER A 188 -6.84 6.73 -7.23
CA SER A 188 -6.54 5.31 -7.47
C SER A 188 -5.52 5.12 -8.60
N SER A 189 -5.61 5.97 -9.64
CA SER A 189 -4.66 6.02 -10.75
C SER A 189 -3.96 7.36 -10.74
N LEU A 190 -2.65 7.35 -10.48
CA LEU A 190 -1.79 8.50 -10.65
C LEU A 190 -0.99 8.30 -11.93
N SER A 191 -1.47 8.93 -13.01
CA SER A 191 -0.91 8.81 -14.36
C SER A 191 0.61 9.02 -14.36
N GLY A 192 1.34 8.08 -14.96
CA GLY A 192 2.78 8.16 -15.16
C GLY A 192 3.66 7.93 -13.94
N ASN A 193 3.09 7.59 -12.77
CA ASN A 193 3.86 7.33 -11.56
C ASN A 193 3.47 5.99 -10.92
N SER A 194 4.48 5.15 -10.72
CA SER A 194 4.39 3.99 -9.86
C SER A 194 5.46 4.10 -8.77
N TRP A 195 5.17 3.63 -7.58
CA TRP A 195 6.12 3.61 -6.46
C TRP A 195 6.00 2.33 -5.66
N ALA A 196 7.10 1.92 -5.04
CA ALA A 196 7.13 0.79 -4.13
C ALA A 196 6.76 1.24 -2.71
N GLY A 197 6.23 0.30 -1.92
CA GLY A 197 5.93 0.54 -0.51
C GLY A 197 4.61 1.27 -0.26
N SER A 198 3.70 1.29 -1.25
CA SER A 198 2.36 1.81 -1.04
C SER A 198 1.65 1.04 0.08
N ALA A 199 1.00 1.76 0.99
CA ALA A 199 0.13 1.20 2.02
C ALA A 199 -1.31 0.97 1.53
N TRP A 200 -1.63 1.39 0.31
CA TRP A 200 -2.92 1.11 -0.31
C TRP A 200 -2.97 -0.34 -0.82
N ASP A 201 -4.11 -0.98 -0.68
CA ASP A 201 -4.32 -2.38 -1.07
C ASP A 201 -4.38 -2.62 -2.59
N GLY A 202 -4.34 -1.53 -3.38
CA GLY A 202 -4.34 -1.57 -4.84
C GLY A 202 -5.73 -1.64 -5.48
N HIS A 203 -6.82 -1.73 -4.70
CA HIS A 203 -8.17 -1.92 -5.25
C HIS A 203 -9.30 -1.20 -4.51
N SER A 204 -9.19 -0.97 -3.20
CA SER A 204 -10.24 -0.28 -2.44
C SER A 204 -10.32 1.18 -2.83
N VAL A 205 -11.47 1.60 -3.37
CA VAL A 205 -11.68 2.97 -3.83
C VAL A 205 -12.92 3.59 -3.19
N TYR A 206 -12.92 4.92 -3.17
CA TYR A 206 -14.08 5.77 -2.90
C TYR A 206 -14.30 6.65 -4.11
N THR A 207 -15.44 6.48 -4.77
CA THR A 207 -15.81 7.23 -5.96
C THR A 207 -16.57 8.48 -5.56
N MET A 208 -16.11 9.65 -5.99
CA MET A 208 -16.78 10.91 -5.73
C MET A 208 -16.65 11.89 -6.89
N GLN A 209 -17.51 12.89 -6.90
CA GLN A 209 -17.35 14.02 -7.81
C GLN A 209 -16.27 14.97 -7.29
N THR A 210 -15.41 15.43 -8.18
CA THR A 210 -14.35 16.40 -7.87
C THR A 210 -14.27 17.46 -8.97
N GLY A 211 -13.93 18.69 -8.60
CA GLY A 211 -13.64 19.75 -9.56
C GLY A 211 -12.23 19.62 -10.11
N GLU A 212 -12.09 19.63 -11.41
CA GLU A 212 -10.79 19.72 -12.09
C GLU A 212 -10.74 21.00 -12.91
N GLN A 213 -9.58 21.67 -12.87
CA GLN A 213 -9.35 22.86 -13.67
C GLN A 213 -8.74 22.45 -15.02
N ASN A 214 -9.40 22.83 -16.10
CA ASN A 214 -8.90 22.67 -17.44
C ASN A 214 -7.70 23.61 -17.72
N THR A 215 -6.98 23.36 -18.80
CA THR A 215 -5.84 24.18 -19.24
C THR A 215 -6.22 25.63 -19.58
N ASP A 216 -7.50 25.89 -19.88
CA ASP A 216 -8.05 27.21 -20.16
C ASP A 216 -8.52 27.96 -18.90
N GLY A 217 -8.35 27.34 -17.71
CA GLY A 217 -8.76 27.89 -16.42
C GLY A 217 -10.21 27.62 -16.03
N SER A 218 -11.02 27.02 -16.90
CA SER A 218 -12.39 26.62 -16.57
C SER A 218 -12.41 25.43 -15.59
N TYR A 219 -13.46 25.30 -14.79
CA TYR A 219 -13.66 24.15 -13.90
C TYR A 219 -14.68 23.19 -14.48
N VAL A 220 -14.37 21.92 -14.43
CA VAL A 220 -15.29 20.82 -14.76
C VAL A 220 -15.46 19.90 -13.56
N THR A 221 -16.67 19.41 -13.35
CA THR A 221 -16.92 18.36 -12.38
C THR A 221 -16.73 17.01 -13.04
N VAL A 222 -15.82 16.20 -12.50
CA VAL A 222 -15.56 14.85 -12.98
C VAL A 222 -15.79 13.85 -11.86
N THR A 223 -16.20 12.64 -12.21
CA THR A 223 -16.23 11.51 -11.27
C THR A 223 -14.85 10.86 -11.26
N ALA A 224 -14.25 10.72 -10.09
CA ALA A 224 -12.95 10.12 -9.94
C ALA A 224 -12.92 9.10 -8.79
N ASP A 225 -12.09 8.07 -8.95
CA ASP A 225 -11.83 7.07 -7.93
C ASP A 225 -10.61 7.48 -7.11
N PHE A 226 -10.81 7.58 -5.82
CA PHE A 226 -9.77 7.88 -4.85
C PHE A 226 -9.44 6.62 -4.04
N ARG A 227 -8.19 6.49 -3.60
CA ARG A 227 -7.75 5.40 -2.74
C ARG A 227 -8.52 5.43 -1.44
N LYS A 228 -8.96 4.26 -0.97
CA LYS A 228 -9.57 4.08 0.34
C LYS A 228 -8.60 3.33 1.24
N TYR A 229 -8.35 3.88 2.42
CA TYR A 229 -7.39 3.34 3.39
C TYR A 229 -8.08 2.77 4.61
N GLY A 230 -7.42 1.84 5.28
CA GLY A 230 -7.87 1.27 6.55
C GLY A 230 -7.79 2.27 7.70
N SER A 231 -6.86 3.23 7.64
CA SER A 231 -6.60 4.21 8.70
C SER A 231 -5.97 5.50 8.15
N ILE A 232 -5.87 6.52 8.99
CA ILE A 232 -5.09 7.75 8.67
C ILE A 232 -3.60 7.41 8.54
N GLU A 233 -3.08 6.49 9.36
CA GLU A 233 -1.69 6.02 9.30
C GLU A 233 -1.36 5.45 7.92
N ASP A 234 -2.24 4.63 7.34
CA ASP A 234 -2.05 4.08 6.01
C ASP A 234 -2.04 5.18 4.94
N SER A 235 -2.92 6.17 5.08
CA SER A 235 -2.95 7.35 4.19
C SER A 235 -1.66 8.15 4.27
N ILE A 236 -1.13 8.38 5.48
CA ILE A 236 0.15 9.08 5.69
C ILE A 236 1.31 8.27 5.09
N ALA A 237 1.33 6.96 5.32
CA ALA A 237 2.38 6.08 4.82
C ALA A 237 2.40 6.03 3.28
N ASP A 238 1.23 5.90 2.64
CA ASP A 238 1.13 5.88 1.19
C ASP A 238 1.51 7.23 0.56
N HIS A 239 1.07 8.34 1.15
CA HIS A 239 1.47 9.67 0.73
C HIS A 239 3.00 9.88 0.81
N SER A 240 3.62 9.44 1.89
CA SER A 240 5.07 9.49 2.03
C SER A 240 5.79 8.60 1.02
N ALA A 241 5.27 7.37 0.78
CA ALA A 241 5.81 6.47 -0.23
C ALA A 241 5.72 7.10 -1.65
N TYR A 242 4.62 7.77 -1.96
CA TYR A 242 4.47 8.54 -3.19
C TYR A 242 5.53 9.64 -3.31
N LEU A 243 5.69 10.50 -2.31
CA LEU A 243 6.68 11.58 -2.34
C LEU A 243 8.11 11.07 -2.51
N LEU A 244 8.43 9.91 -1.92
CA LEU A 244 9.77 9.31 -2.00
C LEU A 244 9.99 8.50 -3.28
N GLY A 245 8.93 7.99 -3.89
CA GLY A 245 8.98 7.09 -5.04
C GLY A 245 8.66 7.70 -6.39
N ALA A 246 7.93 8.82 -6.42
CA ALA A 246 7.50 9.44 -7.67
C ALA A 246 8.69 9.91 -8.53
N MET A 247 8.59 9.63 -9.84
CA MET A 247 9.64 9.93 -10.80
C MET A 247 9.22 11.05 -11.75
N ASN A 248 10.21 11.80 -12.23
CA ASN A 248 10.10 12.69 -13.37
C ASN A 248 11.20 12.30 -14.37
N GLY A 249 10.85 11.54 -15.38
CA GLY A 249 11.82 10.84 -16.23
C GLY A 249 12.67 9.85 -15.40
N SER A 250 13.98 9.98 -15.44
CA SER A 250 14.92 9.14 -14.69
C SER A 250 15.26 9.64 -13.29
N LYS A 251 14.77 10.82 -12.89
CA LYS A 251 15.07 11.45 -11.59
C LYS A 251 13.90 11.33 -10.63
N LYS A 252 14.19 11.29 -9.35
CA LYS A 252 13.14 11.41 -8.32
C LYS A 252 12.51 12.80 -8.39
N ARG A 253 11.18 12.83 -8.37
CA ARG A 253 10.41 14.09 -8.50
C ARG A 253 10.65 15.05 -7.34
N TYR A 254 10.82 14.51 -6.14
CA TYR A 254 11.02 15.26 -4.88
C TYR A 254 12.39 14.94 -4.27
N GLU A 255 13.43 14.96 -5.11
CA GLU A 255 14.80 14.68 -4.66
C GLU A 255 15.24 15.66 -3.57
N GLY A 256 15.86 15.12 -2.51
CA GLY A 256 16.31 15.91 -1.36
C GLY A 256 15.24 16.19 -0.30
N LEU A 257 14.00 15.65 -0.46
CA LEU A 257 12.94 15.81 0.54
C LEU A 257 13.22 14.97 1.80
N ALA A 258 13.62 13.70 1.62
CA ALA A 258 14.00 12.86 2.75
C ALA A 258 15.25 13.36 3.42
N GLY A 259 15.21 13.49 4.75
CA GLY A 259 16.32 14.02 5.55
C GLY A 259 16.50 15.54 5.50
N CYS A 260 15.63 16.26 4.79
CA CYS A 260 15.59 17.72 4.85
C CYS A 260 15.17 18.16 6.26
N THR A 261 15.95 19.04 6.88
CA THR A 261 15.71 19.55 8.25
C THR A 261 15.13 20.96 8.28
N ASP A 262 15.03 21.60 7.11
CA ASP A 262 14.42 22.92 6.94
C ASP A 262 13.05 22.77 6.27
N TYR A 263 11.98 23.04 7.02
CA TYR A 263 10.62 22.91 6.49
C TYR A 263 10.33 23.81 5.30
N LYS A 264 10.91 25.01 5.23
CA LYS A 264 10.73 25.94 4.08
C LYS A 264 11.33 25.35 2.82
N LYS A 265 12.53 24.77 2.94
CA LYS A 265 13.17 24.05 1.85
C LYS A 265 12.39 22.80 1.45
N ALA A 266 11.91 22.02 2.42
CA ALA A 266 11.11 20.83 2.16
C ALA A 266 9.80 21.14 1.41
N VAL A 267 9.07 22.17 1.83
CA VAL A 267 7.86 22.67 1.15
C VAL A 267 8.17 23.15 -0.27
N GLN A 268 9.29 23.83 -0.47
CA GLN A 268 9.72 24.28 -1.80
C GLN A 268 10.03 23.09 -2.72
N ILE A 269 10.72 22.05 -2.22
CA ILE A 269 10.97 20.81 -2.99
C ILE A 269 9.65 20.18 -3.46
N ILE A 270 8.64 20.11 -2.58
CA ILE A 270 7.32 19.55 -2.92
C ILE A 270 6.65 20.39 -4.02
N LYS A 271 6.70 21.72 -3.91
CA LYS A 271 6.15 22.64 -4.92
C LYS A 271 6.88 22.50 -6.26
N ASP A 272 8.19 22.51 -6.27
CA ASP A 272 9.01 22.43 -7.48
C ASP A 272 8.85 21.08 -8.18
N GLY A 273 8.57 20.02 -7.43
CA GLY A 273 8.19 18.70 -7.94
C GLY A 273 6.79 18.65 -8.54
N GLY A 274 6.02 19.75 -8.49
CA GLY A 274 4.70 19.85 -9.12
C GLY A 274 3.59 19.14 -8.36
N TYR A 275 3.68 19.08 -7.03
CA TYR A 275 2.61 18.51 -6.19
C TYR A 275 1.31 19.31 -6.30
N ALA A 276 1.42 20.63 -6.33
CA ALA A 276 0.28 21.54 -6.46
C ALA A 276 0.57 22.63 -7.50
N THR A 277 -0.48 23.06 -8.20
CA THR A 277 -0.41 24.14 -9.20
C THR A 277 -0.51 25.54 -8.56
N SER A 278 -1.18 25.67 -7.40
CA SER A 278 -1.39 26.96 -6.71
C SER A 278 -0.09 27.70 -6.47
N LEU A 279 -0.05 28.98 -6.79
CA LEU A 279 1.11 29.87 -6.58
C LEU A 279 1.37 30.09 -5.08
N ASP A 280 0.32 30.09 -4.27
CA ASP A 280 0.40 30.36 -2.83
C ASP A 280 0.66 29.10 -1.99
N TYR A 281 0.92 27.95 -2.64
CA TYR A 281 1.05 26.66 -1.96
C TYR A 281 2.13 26.68 -0.87
N VAL A 282 3.33 27.18 -1.20
CA VAL A 282 4.46 27.30 -0.26
C VAL A 282 4.08 28.21 0.91
N GLN A 283 3.52 29.37 0.61
CA GLN A 283 3.13 30.35 1.63
C GLN A 283 2.05 29.78 2.57
N ASN A 284 1.05 29.10 2.02
CA ASN A 284 -0.03 28.50 2.80
C ASN A 284 0.47 27.39 3.72
N LEU A 285 1.36 26.50 3.25
CA LEU A 285 1.96 25.45 4.09
C LEU A 285 2.82 26.05 5.20
N CYS A 286 3.71 27.01 4.87
CA CYS A 286 4.54 27.66 5.88
C CYS A 286 3.69 28.36 6.93
N ARG A 287 2.63 29.07 6.52
CA ARG A 287 1.70 29.71 7.45
C ARG A 287 1.04 28.71 8.40
N VAL A 288 0.59 27.56 7.90
CA VAL A 288 -0.01 26.50 8.74
C VAL A 288 1.02 25.93 9.71
N ILE A 289 2.25 25.67 9.24
CA ILE A 289 3.35 25.20 10.10
C ILE A 289 3.61 26.19 11.26
N GLU A 290 3.68 27.48 10.95
CA GLU A 290 3.96 28.54 11.92
C GLU A 290 2.76 28.76 12.85
N GLN A 291 1.53 28.82 12.33
CA GLN A 291 0.30 29.02 13.11
C GLN A 291 0.12 27.96 14.18
N TRP A 292 0.41 26.69 13.86
CA TRP A 292 0.24 25.57 14.77
C TRP A 292 1.53 25.15 15.47
N ASN A 293 2.63 25.90 15.25
CA ASN A 293 3.95 25.54 15.76
C ASN A 293 4.32 24.06 15.49
N LEU A 294 4.06 23.58 14.27
CA LEU A 294 4.17 22.17 13.93
C LEU A 294 5.59 21.63 14.01
N THR A 295 6.61 22.48 13.91
CA THR A 295 8.02 22.09 14.03
C THR A 295 8.37 21.47 15.39
N GLN A 296 7.55 21.70 16.42
CA GLN A 296 7.71 21.02 17.72
C GLN A 296 7.56 19.50 17.63
N PHE A 297 6.93 18.99 16.59
CA PHE A 297 6.71 17.56 16.35
C PHE A 297 7.78 16.92 15.47
N ASP A 298 8.68 17.72 14.90
CA ASP A 298 9.80 17.22 14.12
C ASP A 298 10.81 16.52 15.04
N VAL A 299 11.26 15.34 14.63
CA VAL A 299 12.35 14.64 15.31
C VAL A 299 13.70 15.06 14.70
N ALA A 300 14.69 15.23 15.55
CA ALA A 300 16.05 15.47 15.08
C ALA A 300 16.48 14.32 14.15
N ALA A 301 17.15 14.64 13.05
CA ALA A 301 17.72 13.62 12.19
C ALA A 301 18.64 12.73 13.02
N SER A 302 18.37 11.42 13.03
CA SER A 302 19.27 10.46 13.67
C SER A 302 20.60 10.51 12.90
N VAL A 303 21.59 11.15 13.48
CA VAL A 303 22.97 11.06 12.96
C VAL A 303 23.42 9.63 13.27
N THR A 304 23.26 8.71 12.32
CA THR A 304 23.94 7.44 12.41
C THR A 304 25.41 7.72 12.11
N PRO A 305 26.34 7.50 13.05
CA PRO A 305 27.75 7.66 12.76
C PRO A 305 28.10 6.64 11.66
N VAL A 306 28.59 7.12 10.52
CA VAL A 306 29.27 6.26 9.55
C VAL A 306 30.56 5.80 10.21
N THR A 307 30.58 4.55 10.70
CA THR A 307 31.80 3.84 11.10
C THR A 307 32.33 3.06 9.91
#